data_3480697ad1c915ded1bce33ee567b78a
#
_entry.id   3480697ad1c915ded1bce33ee567b78a
#
_cell.length_a   1.000
_cell.length_b   1.000
_cell.length_c   1.000
_cell.angle_alpha   90.00
_cell.angle_beta   90.00
_cell.angle_gamma   90.00
#
_symmetry.space_group_name_H-M   'P 1'
#
loop_
_entity.id
_entity.type
_entity.pdbx_description
1 polymer ?
#
loop_
_entity_poly.entity_id
_entity_poly.type
_entity_poly.pdbx_seq_one_letter_code
_entity_poly.pdbx_strand_id
1 'polypeptide(L)'
;MTNYETYESPFCTRYASEEMQFTFSAQKKFSTFRRLWVALARAEMKLGLEKVTQEKVDELEAHIDDIDFAYAAEEEKKLRHDVMAHVHTYGKCCPKAEGIIHLGATSCYVGDNTDVIVMRDAMKIVHRKLVNVLSNFASFADKYKDMPCLAYTHLQPAQLTTVGKRATLWMNELLMDLEDLEYQMGNLKLLGQKGTTGTQASFMELFHGDEEKIEKLEQMIAEEMGFKQCVPVSGQTYSRKVDSRIVNVLGGIAQSCSKFSNDLRILANFKEIEEPFEKNQIGSSAMPYKRNPMRAERITSLSRYVMIDTLNPAFTAGTQWFERTLDDSANKRISVAEAFLATDAILNIMLNITNGLVVYPKVIRARVMKELPFMATENIMMDAVMKGGNRQELHEKIRQHSIAAGKVIKEEGGENDLVDRIAADPDFMTTKEEIEAKLIPENYTGRSASQVTAFLDRCIKPVLEKNKDVLGEKAELSV
;
A
#
# COMPACT_ATOMS: atom_id res chain seq x y z
N MET A 1 24.18 20.91 2.93
CA MET A 1 24.48 20.72 4.35
C MET A 1 23.16 20.58 5.07
N THR A 2 22.97 19.49 5.80
CA THR A 2 21.79 19.30 6.65
C THR A 2 21.81 20.35 7.74
N ASN A 3 20.78 21.17 7.81
CA ASN A 3 20.67 22.18 8.87
C ASN A 3 19.95 21.55 10.07
N TYR A 4 20.71 21.16 11.10
CA TYR A 4 20.17 20.52 12.30
C TYR A 4 19.37 21.47 13.22
N GLU A 5 19.28 22.75 12.88
CA GLU A 5 18.54 23.76 13.64
C GLU A 5 17.11 23.96 13.13
N THR A 6 16.71 23.25 12.07
CA THR A 6 15.37 23.33 11.47
C THR A 6 14.67 21.97 11.52
N TYR A 7 13.34 22.00 11.70
CA TYR A 7 12.52 20.78 11.63
C TYR A 7 12.47 20.26 10.19
N GLU A 8 12.75 18.96 10.03
CA GLU A 8 12.55 18.22 8.78
C GLU A 8 11.58 17.05 9.05
N SER A 9 10.70 16.77 8.09
CA SER A 9 9.75 15.67 8.22
C SER A 9 10.50 14.32 8.34
N PRO A 10 10.18 13.48 9.33
CA PRO A 10 10.76 12.15 9.46
C PRO A 10 10.51 11.25 8.23
N PHE A 11 9.50 11.54 7.43
CA PHE A 11 9.29 10.83 6.17
C PHE A 11 10.47 11.01 5.22
N CYS A 12 11.05 12.22 5.15
CA CYS A 12 12.18 12.51 4.29
C CYS A 12 13.52 12.05 4.86
N THR A 13 13.69 12.15 6.18
CA THR A 13 15.00 11.89 6.80
C THR A 13 15.20 10.44 7.23
N ARG A 14 14.11 9.64 7.36
CA ARG A 14 14.17 8.32 7.98
C ARG A 14 13.41 7.21 7.26
N TYR A 15 12.31 7.50 6.58
CA TYR A 15 11.34 6.44 6.26
C TYR A 15 11.06 6.23 4.78
N ALA A 16 10.76 7.29 4.02
CA ALA A 16 10.41 7.18 2.61
C ALA A 16 11.63 6.98 1.73
N SER A 17 11.47 6.27 0.62
CA SER A 17 12.52 6.08 -0.38
C SER A 17 12.88 7.41 -1.08
N GLU A 18 14.12 7.50 -1.57
CA GLU A 18 14.59 8.66 -2.35
C GLU A 18 13.73 8.87 -3.61
N GLU A 19 13.29 7.80 -4.23
CA GLU A 19 12.43 7.85 -5.42
C GLU A 19 11.08 8.51 -5.13
N MET A 20 10.43 8.15 -4.02
CA MET A 20 9.17 8.77 -3.62
C MET A 20 9.38 10.23 -3.19
N GLN A 21 10.46 10.53 -2.47
CA GLN A 21 10.82 11.90 -2.11
C GLN A 21 11.07 12.75 -3.35
N PHE A 22 11.81 12.23 -4.34
CA PHE A 22 12.03 12.94 -5.61
C PHE A 22 10.72 13.21 -6.33
N THR A 23 9.77 12.25 -6.31
CA THR A 23 8.47 12.39 -6.98
C THR A 23 7.67 13.60 -6.45
N PHE A 24 7.82 13.95 -5.17
CA PHE A 24 7.19 15.12 -4.55
C PHE A 24 8.14 16.33 -4.40
N SER A 25 9.34 16.28 -4.99
CA SER A 25 10.32 17.35 -4.88
C SER A 25 9.96 18.60 -5.70
N ALA A 26 10.52 19.73 -5.33
CA ALA A 26 10.41 20.97 -6.09
C ALA A 26 10.97 20.80 -7.53
N GLN A 27 12.10 20.07 -7.69
CA GLN A 27 12.65 19.78 -9.01
C GLN A 27 11.63 19.06 -9.90
N LYS A 28 11.04 17.96 -9.43
CA LYS A 28 10.02 17.21 -10.19
C LYS A 28 8.81 18.08 -10.51
N LYS A 29 8.33 18.86 -9.53
CA LYS A 29 7.18 19.77 -9.71
C LYS A 29 7.42 20.78 -10.82
N PHE A 30 8.50 21.52 -10.76
CA PHE A 30 8.72 22.63 -11.69
C PHE A 30 9.27 22.19 -13.04
N SER A 31 10.00 21.08 -13.13
CA SER A 31 10.28 20.43 -14.40
C SER A 31 8.99 19.97 -15.09
N THR A 32 8.00 19.49 -14.32
CA THR A 32 6.70 19.12 -14.89
C THR A 32 5.91 20.34 -15.37
N PHE A 33 5.98 21.49 -14.66
CA PHE A 33 5.43 22.75 -15.17
C PHE A 33 5.98 23.09 -16.54
N ARG A 34 7.30 23.02 -16.69
CA ARG A 34 7.97 23.32 -17.96
C ARG A 34 7.60 22.34 -19.08
N ARG A 35 7.50 21.04 -18.77
CA ARG A 35 7.00 20.02 -19.72
C ARG A 35 5.57 20.32 -20.19
N LEU A 36 4.70 20.75 -19.28
CA LEU A 36 3.34 21.17 -19.62
C LEU A 36 3.31 22.41 -20.50
N TRP A 37 4.17 23.41 -20.27
CA TRP A 37 4.29 24.56 -21.14
C TRP A 37 4.85 24.21 -22.52
N VAL A 38 5.81 23.27 -22.60
CA VAL A 38 6.30 22.73 -23.88
C VAL A 38 5.19 22.03 -24.65
N ALA A 39 4.43 21.18 -23.98
CA ALA A 39 3.31 20.43 -24.57
C ALA A 39 2.24 21.41 -25.11
N LEU A 40 1.88 22.43 -24.32
CA LEU A 40 0.94 23.46 -24.74
C LEU A 40 1.46 24.19 -26.01
N ALA A 41 2.69 24.76 -25.97
CA ALA A 41 3.26 25.48 -27.09
C ALA A 41 3.37 24.60 -28.34
N ARG A 42 3.79 23.34 -28.20
CA ARG A 42 3.87 22.39 -29.31
C ARG A 42 2.49 22.10 -29.93
N ALA A 43 1.47 21.94 -29.11
CA ALA A 43 0.11 21.74 -29.60
C ALA A 43 -0.46 23.00 -30.27
N GLU A 44 -0.26 24.19 -29.70
CA GLU A 44 -0.65 25.47 -30.25
C GLU A 44 0.01 25.72 -31.62
N MET A 45 1.31 25.47 -31.77
CA MET A 45 2.04 25.55 -33.01
C MET A 45 1.44 24.64 -34.09
N LYS A 46 1.22 23.37 -33.76
CA LYS A 46 0.64 22.37 -34.68
C LYS A 46 -0.78 22.71 -35.12
N LEU A 47 -1.52 23.44 -34.32
CA LEU A 47 -2.88 23.89 -34.61
C LEU A 47 -2.92 25.25 -35.31
N GLY A 48 -1.76 25.81 -35.62
CA GLY A 48 -1.63 26.97 -36.50
C GLY A 48 -1.60 28.34 -35.82
N LEU A 49 -1.21 28.42 -34.54
CA LEU A 49 -0.91 29.71 -33.90
C LEU A 49 0.44 30.20 -34.39
N GLU A 50 0.43 31.14 -35.36
CA GLU A 50 1.63 31.65 -36.05
C GLU A 50 2.71 32.23 -35.11
N LYS A 51 2.29 32.74 -33.94
CA LYS A 51 3.17 33.31 -32.92
C LYS A 51 4.06 32.25 -32.25
N VAL A 52 3.63 30.97 -32.27
CA VAL A 52 4.35 29.84 -31.71
C VAL A 52 5.13 29.13 -32.83
N THR A 53 6.45 29.30 -32.84
CA THR A 53 7.33 28.72 -33.87
C THR A 53 8.10 27.53 -33.33
N GLN A 54 8.59 26.65 -34.22
CA GLN A 54 9.43 25.50 -33.83
C GLN A 54 10.66 25.94 -33.04
N GLU A 55 11.33 27.01 -33.43
CA GLU A 55 12.50 27.56 -32.73
C GLU A 55 12.20 27.88 -31.25
N LYS A 56 11.02 28.45 -30.98
CA LYS A 56 10.58 28.75 -29.59
C LYS A 56 10.27 27.48 -28.79
N VAL A 57 9.65 26.51 -29.44
CA VAL A 57 9.35 25.21 -28.77
C VAL A 57 10.65 24.47 -28.43
N ASP A 58 11.63 24.47 -29.37
CA ASP A 58 12.94 23.84 -29.17
C ASP A 58 13.73 24.51 -28.03
N GLU A 59 13.67 25.85 -27.93
CA GLU A 59 14.29 26.60 -26.85
C GLU A 59 13.65 26.22 -25.48
N LEU A 60 12.33 26.15 -25.40
CA LEU A 60 11.63 25.69 -24.17
C LEU A 60 12.04 24.27 -23.81
N GLU A 61 12.05 23.35 -24.76
CA GLU A 61 12.37 21.95 -24.53
C GLU A 61 13.80 21.75 -24.01
N ALA A 62 14.77 22.55 -24.52
CA ALA A 62 16.15 22.48 -24.10
C ALA A 62 16.39 22.88 -22.64
N HIS A 63 15.45 23.60 -22.01
CA HIS A 63 15.60 24.18 -20.67
C HIS A 63 14.56 23.63 -19.65
N ILE A 64 14.07 22.41 -19.84
CA ILE A 64 13.02 21.83 -18.94
C ILE A 64 13.53 21.66 -17.52
N ASP A 65 14.75 21.18 -17.33
CA ASP A 65 15.24 20.70 -16.04
C ASP A 65 16.25 21.66 -15.36
N ASP A 66 16.74 22.69 -16.03
CA ASP A 66 17.71 23.65 -15.50
C ASP A 66 17.07 24.87 -14.81
N ILE A 67 16.49 24.63 -13.66
CA ILE A 67 15.71 25.62 -12.92
C ILE A 67 16.58 26.46 -11.98
N ASP A 68 16.60 27.78 -12.17
CA ASP A 68 17.20 28.73 -11.23
C ASP A 68 16.27 28.99 -10.05
N PHE A 69 16.33 28.09 -9.05
CA PHE A 69 15.49 28.17 -7.84
C PHE A 69 15.74 29.43 -7.01
N ALA A 70 16.97 29.97 -7.04
CA ALA A 70 17.28 31.18 -6.30
C ALA A 70 16.54 32.38 -6.91
N TYR A 71 16.60 32.52 -8.25
CA TYR A 71 15.86 33.54 -8.95
C TYR A 71 14.35 33.38 -8.84
N ALA A 72 13.84 32.13 -8.92
CA ALA A 72 12.42 31.86 -8.75
C ALA A 72 11.92 32.30 -7.37
N ALA A 73 12.69 32.04 -6.30
CA ALA A 73 12.34 32.46 -4.95
C ALA A 73 12.34 33.98 -4.76
N GLU A 74 13.28 34.71 -5.41
CA GLU A 74 13.29 36.17 -5.42
C GLU A 74 12.08 36.76 -6.14
N GLU A 75 11.72 36.18 -7.30
CA GLU A 75 10.56 36.61 -8.09
C GLU A 75 9.25 36.30 -7.30
N GLU A 76 9.11 35.12 -6.70
CA GLU A 76 7.93 34.77 -5.90
C GLU A 76 7.77 35.73 -4.71
N LYS A 77 8.86 36.11 -4.07
CA LYS A 77 8.83 37.11 -2.97
C LYS A 77 8.31 38.46 -3.42
N LYS A 78 8.61 38.88 -4.66
CA LYS A 78 8.15 40.15 -5.25
C LYS A 78 6.69 40.06 -5.70
N LEU A 79 6.37 38.99 -6.45
CA LEU A 79 5.08 38.83 -7.13
C LEU A 79 3.98 38.23 -6.23
N ARG A 80 4.37 37.53 -5.17
CA ARG A 80 3.47 36.75 -4.30
C ARG A 80 2.65 35.70 -5.07
N HIS A 81 3.27 35.14 -6.13
CA HIS A 81 2.63 34.20 -7.03
C HIS A 81 3.66 33.22 -7.62
N ASP A 82 3.60 31.96 -7.19
CA ASP A 82 4.57 30.91 -7.54
C ASP A 82 4.62 30.62 -9.04
N VAL A 83 3.48 30.44 -9.70
CA VAL A 83 3.44 30.13 -11.14
C VAL A 83 4.03 31.27 -11.97
N MET A 84 3.71 32.53 -11.67
CA MET A 84 4.26 33.67 -12.39
C MET A 84 5.78 33.83 -12.16
N ALA A 85 6.26 33.56 -10.95
CA ALA A 85 7.69 33.52 -10.67
C ALA A 85 8.41 32.49 -11.56
N HIS A 86 7.81 31.33 -11.77
CA HIS A 86 8.37 30.29 -12.66
C HIS A 86 8.18 30.60 -14.15
N VAL A 87 7.15 31.34 -14.55
CA VAL A 87 7.06 31.90 -15.93
C VAL A 87 8.24 32.83 -16.20
N HIS A 88 8.53 33.80 -15.30
CA HIS A 88 9.67 34.70 -15.42
C HIS A 88 11.00 33.96 -15.39
N THR A 89 11.14 32.97 -14.50
CA THR A 89 12.37 32.14 -14.42
C THR A 89 12.62 31.38 -15.71
N TYR A 90 11.56 30.87 -16.33
CA TYR A 90 11.65 30.15 -17.60
C TYR A 90 11.93 31.12 -18.77
N GLY A 91 11.28 32.29 -18.82
CA GLY A 91 11.54 33.33 -19.80
C GLY A 91 12.97 33.84 -19.77
N LYS A 92 13.57 33.94 -18.56
CA LYS A 92 14.97 34.35 -18.41
C LYS A 92 15.95 33.42 -19.14
N CYS A 93 15.72 32.10 -19.14
CA CYS A 93 16.56 31.15 -19.87
C CYS A 93 16.07 30.89 -21.33
N CYS A 94 14.85 31.30 -21.66
CA CYS A 94 14.25 31.14 -22.98
C CYS A 94 13.76 32.46 -23.55
N PRO A 95 14.66 33.42 -23.86
CA PRO A 95 14.30 34.80 -24.27
C PRO A 95 13.51 34.88 -25.57
N LYS A 96 13.69 33.95 -26.52
CA LYS A 96 12.91 33.92 -27.77
C LYS A 96 11.47 33.44 -27.52
N ALA A 97 11.30 32.55 -26.57
CA ALA A 97 10.03 31.93 -26.24
C ALA A 97 9.27 32.64 -25.11
N GLU A 98 9.89 33.62 -24.41
CA GLU A 98 9.29 34.28 -23.23
C GLU A 98 7.86 34.74 -23.49
N GLY A 99 7.55 35.32 -24.62
CA GLY A 99 6.22 35.87 -24.96
C GLY A 99 5.16 34.83 -25.31
N ILE A 100 5.48 33.53 -25.30
CA ILE A 100 4.53 32.44 -25.53
C ILE A 100 4.38 31.47 -24.32
N ILE A 101 5.20 31.63 -23.28
CA ILE A 101 5.07 30.81 -22.07
C ILE A 101 3.73 31.11 -21.43
N HIS A 102 2.95 30.02 -21.14
CA HIS A 102 1.65 30.13 -20.47
C HIS A 102 0.56 30.82 -21.31
N LEU A 103 0.67 30.81 -22.65
CA LEU A 103 -0.29 31.46 -23.55
C LEU A 103 -1.69 30.87 -23.40
N GLY A 104 -2.70 31.66 -23.15
CA GLY A 104 -4.08 31.25 -22.94
C GLY A 104 -4.36 30.47 -21.65
N ALA A 105 -3.33 30.03 -20.92
CA ALA A 105 -3.46 29.19 -19.75
C ALA A 105 -3.69 29.99 -18.45
N THR A 106 -4.13 29.30 -17.40
CA THR A 106 -4.18 29.79 -16.03
C THR A 106 -3.23 28.99 -15.14
N SER A 107 -2.97 29.45 -13.92
CA SER A 107 -2.07 28.80 -12.97
C SER A 107 -2.43 27.32 -12.71
N CYS A 108 -3.72 26.97 -12.71
CA CYS A 108 -4.15 25.60 -12.50
C CYS A 108 -3.83 24.67 -13.70
N TYR A 109 -3.55 25.21 -14.89
CA TYR A 109 -3.06 24.40 -15.99
C TYR A 109 -1.77 23.66 -15.62
N VAL A 110 -0.78 24.35 -15.09
CA VAL A 110 0.46 23.70 -14.67
C VAL A 110 0.33 23.07 -13.27
N GLY A 111 -0.32 23.75 -12.33
CA GLY A 111 -0.44 23.28 -10.95
C GLY A 111 -1.19 21.97 -10.86
N ASP A 112 -2.42 21.95 -11.33
CA ASP A 112 -3.32 20.80 -11.20
C ASP A 112 -2.92 19.61 -12.11
N ASN A 113 -2.48 19.88 -13.34
CA ASN A 113 -1.98 18.82 -14.20
C ASN A 113 -0.70 18.18 -13.63
N THR A 114 0.18 18.97 -13.00
CA THR A 114 1.36 18.45 -12.32
C THR A 114 0.98 17.56 -11.15
N ASP A 115 0.00 17.96 -10.32
CA ASP A 115 -0.46 17.14 -9.20
C ASP A 115 -0.97 15.78 -9.68
N VAL A 116 -1.74 15.74 -10.76
CA VAL A 116 -2.23 14.49 -11.38
C VAL A 116 -1.08 13.63 -11.89
N ILE A 117 -0.08 14.23 -12.56
CA ILE A 117 1.10 13.53 -13.09
C ILE A 117 1.93 12.94 -11.93
N VAL A 118 2.18 13.72 -10.89
CA VAL A 118 2.94 13.30 -9.70
C VAL A 118 2.21 12.17 -8.96
N MET A 119 0.90 12.28 -8.76
CA MET A 119 0.10 11.21 -8.15
C MET A 119 0.14 9.92 -8.99
N ARG A 120 0.05 10.02 -10.32
CA ARG A 120 0.22 8.86 -11.22
C ARG A 120 1.58 8.20 -11.03
N ASP A 121 2.64 8.97 -11.03
CA ASP A 121 4.00 8.45 -10.90
C ASP A 121 4.22 7.84 -9.50
N ALA A 122 3.70 8.46 -8.45
CA ALA A 122 3.71 7.91 -7.09
C ALA A 122 2.90 6.59 -6.97
N MET A 123 1.72 6.52 -7.59
CA MET A 123 0.94 5.27 -7.62
C MET A 123 1.69 4.13 -8.32
N LYS A 124 2.49 4.40 -9.36
CA LYS A 124 3.34 3.38 -10.00
C LYS A 124 4.39 2.82 -9.04
N ILE A 125 4.98 3.65 -8.19
CA ILE A 125 5.93 3.20 -7.16
C ILE A 125 5.22 2.31 -6.14
N VAL A 126 4.07 2.75 -5.64
CA VAL A 126 3.24 1.97 -4.70
C VAL A 126 2.84 0.63 -5.31
N HIS A 127 2.35 0.62 -6.56
CA HIS A 127 1.96 -0.57 -7.29
C HIS A 127 3.12 -1.58 -7.39
N ARG A 128 4.29 -1.13 -7.84
CA ARG A 128 5.48 -1.97 -7.98
C ARG A 128 5.85 -2.62 -6.64
N LYS A 129 5.90 -1.85 -5.56
CA LYS A 129 6.22 -2.37 -4.22
C LYS A 129 5.16 -3.36 -3.71
N LEU A 130 3.88 -3.07 -3.91
CA LEU A 130 2.79 -3.96 -3.50
C LEU A 130 2.83 -5.31 -4.22
N VAL A 131 3.10 -5.31 -5.52
CA VAL A 131 3.29 -6.54 -6.32
C VAL A 131 4.47 -7.36 -5.79
N ASN A 132 5.58 -6.72 -5.41
CA ASN A 132 6.74 -7.40 -4.85
C ASN A 132 6.47 -7.97 -3.44
N VAL A 133 5.68 -7.28 -2.61
CA VAL A 133 5.21 -7.82 -1.33
C VAL A 133 4.36 -9.08 -1.54
N LEU A 134 3.43 -9.06 -2.51
CA LEU A 134 2.64 -10.24 -2.89
C LEU A 134 3.52 -11.38 -3.39
N SER A 135 4.58 -11.11 -4.16
CA SER A 135 5.54 -12.11 -4.64
C SER A 135 6.30 -12.79 -3.47
N ASN A 136 6.74 -11.99 -2.50
CA ASN A 136 7.41 -12.52 -1.30
C ASN A 136 6.47 -13.41 -0.49
N PHE A 137 5.23 -12.95 -0.26
CA PHE A 137 4.23 -13.76 0.43
C PHE A 137 3.84 -15.02 -0.35
N ALA A 138 3.78 -14.98 -1.68
CA ALA A 138 3.50 -16.16 -2.49
C ALA A 138 4.54 -17.25 -2.26
N SER A 139 5.81 -16.88 -2.27
CA SER A 139 6.92 -17.80 -1.98
C SER A 139 6.85 -18.36 -0.56
N PHE A 140 6.51 -17.51 0.41
CA PHE A 140 6.32 -17.91 1.80
C PHE A 140 5.12 -18.85 1.97
N ALA A 141 3.98 -18.52 1.39
CA ALA A 141 2.76 -19.31 1.49
C ALA A 141 2.94 -20.71 0.86
N ASP A 142 3.58 -20.80 -0.30
CA ASP A 142 3.86 -22.07 -0.97
C ASP A 142 4.82 -22.94 -0.14
N LYS A 143 5.88 -22.34 0.40
CA LYS A 143 6.87 -23.05 1.24
C LYS A 143 6.25 -23.69 2.49
N TYR A 144 5.26 -23.01 3.09
CA TYR A 144 4.66 -23.43 4.37
C TYR A 144 3.20 -23.88 4.24
N LYS A 145 2.74 -24.22 3.03
CA LYS A 145 1.34 -24.63 2.77
C LYS A 145 0.92 -25.88 3.53
N ASP A 146 1.87 -26.79 3.79
CA ASP A 146 1.62 -28.07 4.47
C ASP A 146 1.96 -28.03 5.98
N MET A 147 2.47 -26.90 6.52
CA MET A 147 2.90 -26.81 7.90
C MET A 147 1.73 -26.52 8.83
N PRO A 148 1.27 -27.48 9.68
CA PRO A 148 0.19 -27.25 10.64
C PRO A 148 0.54 -26.21 11.68
N CYS A 149 -0.44 -25.36 12.01
CA CYS A 149 -0.36 -24.42 13.13
C CYS A 149 -1.76 -24.24 13.75
N LEU A 150 -1.80 -23.72 14.97
CA LEU A 150 -3.06 -23.35 15.61
C LEU A 150 -3.74 -22.21 14.87
N ALA A 151 -5.01 -22.37 14.54
CA ALA A 151 -5.88 -21.27 14.17
C ALA A 151 -6.65 -20.75 15.38
N TYR A 152 -6.90 -19.45 15.39
CA TYR A 152 -7.54 -18.77 16.50
C TYR A 152 -8.83 -18.09 16.06
N THR A 153 -9.88 -18.27 16.84
CA THR A 153 -11.07 -17.43 16.83
C THR A 153 -11.21 -16.78 18.20
N HIS A 154 -11.55 -15.50 18.27
CA HIS A 154 -11.57 -14.76 19.55
C HIS A 154 -10.23 -14.82 20.32
N LEU A 155 -9.13 -14.98 19.59
CA LEU A 155 -7.78 -15.24 20.11
C LEU A 155 -7.68 -16.49 21.00
N GLN A 156 -8.62 -17.44 20.87
CA GLN A 156 -8.57 -18.75 21.49
C GLN A 156 -8.26 -19.83 20.44
N PRO A 157 -7.46 -20.87 20.77
CA PRO A 157 -7.27 -22.01 19.89
C PRO A 157 -8.61 -22.61 19.47
N ALA A 158 -8.82 -22.81 18.18
CA ALA A 158 -10.07 -23.36 17.65
C ALA A 158 -9.84 -24.69 16.94
N GLN A 159 -9.21 -24.64 15.77
CA GLN A 159 -8.82 -25.81 14.97
C GLN A 159 -7.42 -25.59 14.41
N LEU A 160 -6.90 -26.54 13.64
CA LEU A 160 -5.65 -26.34 12.92
C LEU A 160 -5.90 -25.68 11.57
N THR A 161 -4.91 -24.94 11.15
CA THR A 161 -4.71 -24.46 9.79
C THR A 161 -3.26 -24.73 9.40
N THR A 162 -2.77 -24.11 8.31
CA THR A 162 -1.34 -24.12 8.01
C THR A 162 -0.76 -22.71 8.02
N VAL A 163 0.55 -22.60 8.25
CA VAL A 163 1.28 -21.31 8.18
C VAL A 163 1.07 -20.65 6.82
N GLY A 164 1.17 -21.42 5.73
CA GLY A 164 0.92 -20.91 4.38
C GLY A 164 -0.53 -20.45 4.18
N LYS A 165 -1.51 -21.19 4.73
CA LYS A 165 -2.93 -20.76 4.64
C LYS A 165 -3.17 -19.44 5.37
N ARG A 166 -2.55 -19.22 6.53
CA ARG A 166 -2.62 -17.93 7.23
C ARG A 166 -2.07 -16.80 6.35
N ALA A 167 -0.94 -17.02 5.67
CA ALA A 167 -0.36 -16.02 4.77
C ALA A 167 -1.32 -15.65 3.62
N THR A 168 -2.12 -16.58 3.11
CA THR A 168 -3.11 -16.25 2.05
C THR A 168 -4.19 -15.28 2.52
N LEU A 169 -4.47 -15.18 3.82
CA LEU A 169 -5.43 -14.19 4.33
C LEU A 169 -4.86 -12.78 4.18
N TRP A 170 -3.59 -12.58 4.56
CA TRP A 170 -2.90 -11.29 4.36
C TRP A 170 -2.77 -10.93 2.89
N MET A 171 -2.43 -11.92 2.06
CA MET A 171 -2.31 -11.73 0.61
C MET A 171 -3.63 -11.34 -0.04
N ASN A 172 -4.75 -11.92 0.40
CA ASN A 172 -6.06 -11.62 -0.17
C ASN A 172 -6.48 -10.17 0.08
N GLU A 173 -6.19 -9.63 1.25
CA GLU A 173 -6.45 -8.21 1.55
C GLU A 173 -5.57 -7.29 0.68
N LEU A 174 -4.27 -7.58 0.57
CA LEU A 174 -3.37 -6.83 -0.31
C LEU A 174 -3.72 -6.95 -1.80
N LEU A 175 -4.32 -8.07 -2.22
CA LEU A 175 -4.81 -8.24 -3.59
C LEU A 175 -6.01 -7.32 -3.86
N MET A 176 -6.94 -7.19 -2.92
CA MET A 176 -8.05 -6.23 -3.02
C MET A 176 -7.53 -4.79 -3.13
N ASP A 177 -6.53 -4.43 -2.31
CA ASP A 177 -5.89 -3.11 -2.39
C ASP A 177 -5.21 -2.87 -3.74
N LEU A 178 -4.58 -3.89 -4.33
CA LEU A 178 -3.97 -3.80 -5.64
C LEU A 178 -5.02 -3.57 -6.75
N GLU A 179 -6.16 -4.26 -6.67
CA GLU A 179 -7.28 -4.07 -7.59
C GLU A 179 -7.83 -2.65 -7.53
N ASP A 180 -8.01 -2.10 -6.32
CA ASP A 180 -8.44 -0.72 -6.11
C ASP A 180 -7.41 0.30 -6.64
N LEU A 181 -6.12 0.05 -6.41
CA LEU A 181 -5.04 0.90 -6.92
C LEU A 181 -4.99 0.88 -8.46
N GLU A 182 -5.04 -0.31 -9.08
CA GLU A 182 -5.07 -0.44 -10.54
C GLU A 182 -6.31 0.24 -11.15
N TYR A 183 -7.45 0.16 -10.48
CA TYR A 183 -8.66 0.87 -10.91
C TYR A 183 -8.45 2.39 -10.90
N GLN A 184 -7.86 2.97 -9.85
CA GLN A 184 -7.59 4.41 -9.82
C GLN A 184 -6.57 4.81 -10.88
N MET A 185 -5.48 4.05 -11.04
CA MET A 185 -4.47 4.30 -12.07
C MET A 185 -5.06 4.26 -13.49
N GLY A 186 -5.94 3.30 -13.76
CA GLY A 186 -6.59 3.14 -15.07
C GLY A 186 -7.61 4.22 -15.42
N ASN A 187 -8.18 4.88 -14.41
CA ASN A 187 -9.23 5.90 -14.57
C ASN A 187 -8.74 7.34 -14.36
N LEU A 188 -7.46 7.53 -14.03
CA LEU A 188 -6.90 8.86 -13.82
C LEU A 188 -6.86 9.64 -15.13
N LYS A 189 -7.35 10.88 -15.08
CA LYS A 189 -7.43 11.79 -16.23
C LYS A 189 -6.67 13.06 -15.95
N LEU A 190 -6.05 13.62 -16.99
CA LEU A 190 -5.46 14.95 -16.89
C LEU A 190 -6.55 16.01 -16.76
N LEU A 191 -6.28 17.12 -16.07
CA LEU A 191 -7.21 18.26 -16.08
C LEU A 191 -7.37 18.81 -17.53
N GLY A 192 -6.27 18.93 -18.24
CA GLY A 192 -6.21 19.61 -19.52
C GLY A 192 -6.05 21.13 -19.34
N GLN A 193 -6.36 21.88 -20.40
CA GLN A 193 -6.31 23.34 -20.38
C GLN A 193 -7.76 23.89 -20.32
N LYS A 194 -8.33 24.02 -19.17
CA LYS A 194 -9.74 24.39 -18.95
C LYS A 194 -9.98 25.92 -18.85
N GLY A 195 -8.96 26.69 -18.60
CA GLY A 195 -9.08 28.13 -18.38
C GLY A 195 -9.56 28.53 -17.01
N THR A 196 -9.87 29.80 -16.82
CA THR A 196 -10.13 30.41 -15.50
C THR A 196 -11.35 29.85 -14.79
N THR A 197 -12.38 29.46 -15.53
CA THR A 197 -13.66 28.96 -15.00
C THR A 197 -14.10 27.63 -15.62
N GLY A 198 -13.22 26.98 -16.36
CA GLY A 198 -13.53 25.70 -17.04
C GLY A 198 -14.18 25.86 -18.40
N THR A 199 -14.35 27.07 -18.88
CA THR A 199 -15.06 27.39 -20.13
C THR A 199 -14.15 27.47 -21.37
N GLN A 200 -12.83 27.42 -21.18
CA GLN A 200 -11.81 27.56 -22.24
C GLN A 200 -11.93 28.87 -23.03
N ALA A 201 -12.50 29.93 -22.44
CA ALA A 201 -12.80 31.19 -23.13
C ALA A 201 -11.57 31.84 -23.79
N SER A 202 -10.40 31.82 -23.13
CA SER A 202 -9.15 32.34 -23.72
C SER A 202 -8.72 31.56 -24.98
N PHE A 203 -8.96 30.26 -24.99
CA PHE A 203 -8.63 29.45 -26.19
C PHE A 203 -9.67 29.60 -27.27
N MET A 204 -10.93 29.84 -26.94
CA MET A 204 -11.95 30.23 -27.90
C MET A 204 -11.55 31.52 -28.64
N GLU A 205 -10.99 32.49 -27.93
CA GLU A 205 -10.48 33.71 -28.54
C GLU A 205 -9.23 33.46 -29.39
N LEU A 206 -8.24 32.69 -28.86
CA LEU A 206 -6.99 32.36 -29.58
C LEU A 206 -7.22 31.61 -30.90
N PHE A 207 -8.21 30.73 -30.93
CA PHE A 207 -8.58 29.91 -32.11
C PHE A 207 -9.81 30.44 -32.84
N HIS A 208 -10.19 31.70 -32.61
CA HIS A 208 -11.29 32.38 -33.33
C HIS A 208 -12.61 31.62 -33.37
N GLY A 209 -12.94 30.95 -32.25
CA GLY A 209 -14.20 30.20 -32.09
C GLY A 209 -14.15 28.74 -32.62
N ASP A 210 -12.99 28.25 -33.01
CA ASP A 210 -12.80 26.88 -33.51
C ASP A 210 -12.76 25.84 -32.37
N GLU A 211 -13.91 25.31 -31.98
CA GLU A 211 -14.05 24.33 -30.90
C GLU A 211 -13.30 23.03 -31.22
N GLU A 212 -13.25 22.58 -32.48
CA GLU A 212 -12.56 21.34 -32.86
C GLU A 212 -11.05 21.45 -32.61
N LYS A 213 -10.45 22.61 -32.84
CA LYS A 213 -9.04 22.86 -32.50
C LYS A 213 -8.79 22.84 -31.02
N ILE A 214 -9.73 23.32 -30.19
CA ILE A 214 -9.59 23.35 -28.75
C ILE A 214 -9.69 21.93 -28.17
N GLU A 215 -10.62 21.10 -28.66
CA GLU A 215 -10.69 19.68 -28.27
C GLU A 215 -9.44 18.93 -28.67
N LYS A 216 -8.91 19.19 -29.88
CA LYS A 216 -7.67 18.59 -30.36
C LYS A 216 -6.45 19.04 -29.56
N LEU A 217 -6.40 20.29 -29.12
CA LEU A 217 -5.37 20.82 -28.23
C LEU A 217 -5.33 20.02 -26.92
N GLU A 218 -6.49 19.80 -26.28
CA GLU A 218 -6.57 18.98 -25.06
C GLU A 218 -6.09 17.55 -25.28
N GLN A 219 -6.53 16.92 -26.36
CA GLN A 219 -6.12 15.57 -26.67
C GLN A 219 -4.60 15.45 -26.89
N MET A 220 -4.01 16.38 -27.64
CA MET A 220 -2.57 16.39 -27.89
C MET A 220 -1.77 16.56 -26.60
N ILE A 221 -2.20 17.43 -25.69
CA ILE A 221 -1.55 17.62 -24.38
C ILE A 221 -1.67 16.35 -23.55
N ALA A 222 -2.86 15.72 -23.50
CA ALA A 222 -3.07 14.49 -22.77
C ALA A 222 -2.15 13.36 -23.26
N GLU A 223 -2.08 13.16 -24.57
CA GLU A 223 -1.23 12.15 -25.21
C GLU A 223 0.24 12.37 -24.91
N GLU A 224 0.73 13.62 -25.06
CA GLU A 224 2.13 13.98 -24.77
C GLU A 224 2.50 13.75 -23.31
N MET A 225 1.56 13.98 -22.37
CA MET A 225 1.73 13.71 -20.94
C MET A 225 1.49 12.26 -20.56
N GLY A 226 1.16 11.38 -21.51
CA GLY A 226 0.95 9.95 -21.29
C GLY A 226 -0.40 9.61 -20.63
N PHE A 227 -1.44 10.40 -20.91
CA PHE A 227 -2.81 10.15 -20.50
C PHE A 227 -3.70 9.85 -21.70
N LYS A 228 -4.73 9.02 -21.49
CA LYS A 228 -5.68 8.68 -22.54
C LYS A 228 -6.61 9.84 -22.89
N GLN A 229 -6.91 10.69 -21.91
CA GLN A 229 -7.87 11.79 -22.06
C GLN A 229 -7.78 12.78 -20.89
N CYS A 230 -8.34 13.97 -21.13
CA CYS A 230 -8.62 14.95 -20.08
C CYS A 230 -9.97 14.68 -19.40
N VAL A 231 -10.23 15.32 -18.27
CA VAL A 231 -11.57 15.34 -17.67
C VAL A 231 -12.57 16.01 -18.63
N PRO A 232 -13.79 15.49 -18.79
CA PRO A 232 -14.74 16.04 -19.75
C PRO A 232 -15.27 17.42 -19.35
N VAL A 233 -15.34 17.70 -18.06
CA VAL A 233 -15.85 18.94 -17.51
C VAL A 233 -15.16 19.25 -16.18
N SER A 234 -14.88 20.52 -15.93
CA SER A 234 -14.34 21.01 -14.65
C SER A 234 -14.62 22.50 -14.49
N GLY A 235 -14.40 23.02 -13.30
CA GLY A 235 -14.15 24.45 -13.09
C GLY A 235 -12.70 24.79 -13.46
N GLN A 236 -12.08 25.68 -12.71
CA GLN A 236 -10.65 26.00 -12.90
C GLN A 236 -9.74 24.83 -12.53
N THR A 237 -10.17 23.94 -11.62
CA THR A 237 -9.41 22.82 -11.08
C THR A 237 -10.07 21.49 -11.45
N TYR A 238 -9.32 20.37 -11.39
CA TYR A 238 -9.98 19.05 -11.33
C TYR A 238 -10.72 18.90 -10.00
N SER A 239 -11.71 18.00 -10.00
CA SER A 239 -12.46 17.73 -8.77
C SER A 239 -11.54 17.17 -7.67
N ARG A 240 -11.48 17.80 -6.51
CA ARG A 240 -10.69 17.34 -5.35
C ARG A 240 -11.14 15.97 -4.82
N LYS A 241 -12.26 15.46 -5.34
CA LYS A 241 -12.67 14.08 -5.13
C LYS A 241 -11.66 13.06 -5.70
N VAL A 242 -10.83 13.45 -6.67
CA VAL A 242 -9.74 12.62 -7.21
C VAL A 242 -8.71 12.35 -6.10
N ASP A 243 -8.27 13.40 -5.41
CA ASP A 243 -7.33 13.28 -4.28
C ASP A 243 -7.88 12.37 -3.19
N SER A 244 -9.15 12.58 -2.81
CA SER A 244 -9.84 11.76 -1.82
C SER A 244 -9.89 10.28 -2.22
N ARG A 245 -10.19 9.97 -3.49
CA ARG A 245 -10.21 8.60 -3.98
C ARG A 245 -8.84 7.93 -3.90
N ILE A 246 -7.79 8.63 -4.31
CA ILE A 246 -6.44 8.10 -4.31
C ILE A 246 -5.96 7.87 -2.88
N VAL A 247 -6.11 8.85 -2.00
CA VAL A 247 -5.65 8.72 -0.60
C VAL A 247 -6.46 7.67 0.15
N ASN A 248 -7.74 7.44 -0.19
CA ASN A 248 -8.52 6.32 0.36
C ASN A 248 -7.94 4.95 -0.03
N VAL A 249 -7.43 4.77 -1.24
CA VAL A 249 -6.74 3.53 -1.63
C VAL A 249 -5.47 3.34 -0.80
N LEU A 250 -4.69 4.41 -0.59
CA LEU A 250 -3.52 4.36 0.30
C LEU A 250 -3.92 3.98 1.74
N GLY A 251 -5.05 4.48 2.20
CA GLY A 251 -5.66 4.11 3.47
C GLY A 251 -6.02 2.63 3.55
N GLY A 252 -6.54 2.04 2.47
CA GLY A 252 -6.81 0.59 2.35
C GLY A 252 -5.53 -0.23 2.49
N ILE A 253 -4.49 0.11 1.71
CA ILE A 253 -3.17 -0.54 1.81
C ILE A 253 -2.63 -0.47 3.24
N ALA A 254 -2.75 0.69 3.88
CA ALA A 254 -2.32 0.87 5.26
C ALA A 254 -3.09 -0.02 6.25
N GLN A 255 -4.40 -0.24 6.04
CA GLN A 255 -5.22 -1.16 6.84
C GLN A 255 -4.70 -2.59 6.74
N SER A 256 -4.48 -3.10 5.53
CA SER A 256 -3.99 -4.45 5.28
C SER A 256 -2.59 -4.67 5.87
N CYS A 257 -1.68 -3.71 5.69
CA CYS A 257 -0.34 -3.75 6.27
C CYS A 257 -0.38 -3.71 7.81
N SER A 258 -1.25 -2.91 8.40
CA SER A 258 -1.45 -2.84 9.85
C SER A 258 -1.96 -4.15 10.42
N LYS A 259 -2.94 -4.78 9.74
CA LYS A 259 -3.50 -6.07 10.14
C LYS A 259 -2.41 -7.16 10.13
N PHE A 260 -1.68 -7.31 9.04
CA PHE A 260 -0.54 -8.23 8.98
C PHE A 260 0.46 -7.99 10.12
N SER A 261 0.82 -6.74 10.37
CA SER A 261 1.81 -6.37 11.39
C SER A 261 1.33 -6.69 12.80
N ASN A 262 0.05 -6.51 13.10
CA ASN A 262 -0.53 -6.91 14.39
C ASN A 262 -0.52 -8.43 14.56
N ASP A 263 -0.88 -9.20 13.53
CA ASP A 263 -0.79 -10.66 13.56
C ASP A 263 0.66 -11.12 13.79
N LEU A 264 1.64 -10.51 13.09
CA LEU A 264 3.05 -10.84 13.25
C LEU A 264 3.56 -10.54 14.67
N ARG A 265 3.14 -9.45 15.28
CA ARG A 265 3.49 -9.12 16.68
C ARG A 265 2.96 -10.16 17.66
N ILE A 266 1.75 -10.66 17.44
CA ILE A 266 1.17 -11.75 18.24
C ILE A 266 1.95 -13.05 18.01
N LEU A 267 2.29 -13.37 16.75
CA LEU A 267 3.06 -14.57 16.42
C LEU A 267 4.50 -14.51 16.98
N ALA A 268 5.10 -13.33 17.04
CA ALA A 268 6.39 -13.11 17.68
C ALA A 268 6.30 -13.32 19.21
N ASN A 269 5.22 -12.86 19.86
CA ASN A 269 4.95 -13.15 21.27
C ASN A 269 4.82 -14.65 21.53
N PHE A 270 4.17 -15.38 20.62
CA PHE A 270 4.08 -16.84 20.67
C PHE A 270 5.40 -17.54 20.33
N LYS A 271 6.42 -16.82 19.87
CA LYS A 271 7.69 -17.34 19.36
C LYS A 271 7.53 -18.30 18.17
N GLU A 272 6.46 -18.11 17.40
CA GLU A 272 6.14 -18.94 16.24
C GLU A 272 6.75 -18.39 14.96
N ILE A 273 6.60 -17.08 14.73
CA ILE A 273 7.10 -16.36 13.55
C ILE A 273 7.61 -14.99 14.00
N GLU A 274 8.76 -14.58 13.50
CA GLU A 274 9.39 -13.28 13.79
C GLU A 274 9.78 -12.57 12.49
N GLU A 275 9.89 -11.23 12.57
CA GLU A 275 10.53 -10.44 11.53
C GLU A 275 12.03 -10.75 11.43
N PRO A 276 12.70 -10.48 10.30
CA PRO A 276 14.15 -10.69 10.18
C PRO A 276 14.89 -9.81 11.17
N PHE A 277 15.97 -10.36 11.74
CA PHE A 277 16.83 -9.66 12.68
C PHE A 277 18.26 -9.64 12.14
N GLU A 278 18.82 -8.46 11.94
CA GLU A 278 20.14 -8.31 11.35
C GLU A 278 21.25 -8.61 12.38
N LYS A 279 22.41 -9.08 11.87
CA LYS A 279 23.51 -9.55 12.71
C LYS A 279 23.97 -8.53 13.77
N ASN A 280 23.92 -7.24 13.43
CA ASN A 280 24.38 -6.15 14.31
C ASN A 280 23.22 -5.34 14.90
N GLN A 281 21.97 -5.78 14.69
CA GLN A 281 20.81 -5.08 15.19
C GLN A 281 20.69 -5.22 16.70
N ILE A 282 20.42 -4.12 17.41
CA ILE A 282 20.14 -4.10 18.85
C ILE A 282 18.63 -4.02 19.05
N GLY A 283 18.05 -5.06 19.61
CA GLY A 283 16.61 -5.13 19.87
C GLY A 283 16.15 -4.39 21.13
N SER A 284 17.06 -4.18 22.08
CA SER A 284 16.79 -3.48 23.36
C SER A 284 18.07 -2.95 23.96
N SER A 285 18.05 -1.72 24.45
CA SER A 285 19.19 -1.10 25.14
C SER A 285 19.48 -1.71 26.51
N ALA A 286 18.44 -2.25 27.17
CA ALA A 286 18.56 -2.82 28.52
C ALA A 286 18.67 -4.35 28.53
N MET A 287 18.11 -5.02 27.53
CA MET A 287 18.02 -6.48 27.43
C MET A 287 18.53 -6.95 26.06
N PRO A 288 19.84 -7.16 25.87
CA PRO A 288 20.43 -7.44 24.55
C PRO A 288 19.87 -8.69 23.85
N TYR A 289 19.35 -9.67 24.59
CA TYR A 289 18.74 -10.89 24.06
C TYR A 289 17.32 -10.69 23.54
N LYS A 290 16.68 -9.56 23.84
CA LYS A 290 15.27 -9.30 23.51
C LYS A 290 15.13 -8.87 22.05
N ARG A 291 14.36 -9.62 21.29
CA ARG A 291 14.02 -9.29 19.89
C ARG A 291 12.63 -8.67 19.84
N ASN A 292 12.60 -7.35 19.73
CA ASN A 292 11.34 -6.62 19.59
C ASN A 292 10.92 -6.59 18.11
N PRO A 293 9.63 -6.74 17.79
CA PRO A 293 9.12 -6.64 16.42
C PRO A 293 8.98 -5.17 16.00
N MET A 294 10.11 -4.42 16.02
CA MET A 294 10.13 -2.97 15.85
C MET A 294 9.68 -2.52 14.46
N ARG A 295 9.94 -3.32 13.44
CA ARG A 295 9.51 -3.04 12.05
C ARG A 295 8.01 -3.17 11.93
N ALA A 296 7.42 -4.23 12.49
CA ALA A 296 5.97 -4.41 12.54
C ALA A 296 5.28 -3.31 13.37
N GLU A 297 5.87 -2.88 14.49
CA GLU A 297 5.38 -1.76 15.28
C GLU A 297 5.41 -0.44 14.50
N ARG A 298 6.45 -0.21 13.70
CA ARG A 298 6.58 0.97 12.85
C ARG A 298 5.52 0.97 11.73
N ILE A 299 5.28 -0.16 11.07
CA ILE A 299 4.19 -0.28 10.09
C ILE A 299 2.85 0.11 10.73
N THR A 300 2.52 -0.45 11.90
CA THR A 300 1.27 -0.15 12.61
C THR A 300 1.15 1.34 12.94
N SER A 301 2.26 1.96 13.34
CA SER A 301 2.33 3.39 13.67
C SER A 301 2.10 4.28 12.44
N LEU A 302 2.84 4.03 11.34
CA LEU A 302 2.69 4.79 10.09
C LEU A 302 1.32 4.57 9.44
N SER A 303 0.78 3.35 9.53
CA SER A 303 -0.55 3.03 9.00
C SER A 303 -1.65 3.86 9.64
N ARG A 304 -1.58 4.12 10.96
CA ARG A 304 -2.55 5.01 11.62
C ARG A 304 -2.51 6.41 11.04
N TYR A 305 -1.32 6.92 10.73
CA TYR A 305 -1.17 8.24 10.11
C TYR A 305 -1.90 8.27 8.76
N VAL A 306 -1.64 7.32 7.86
CA VAL A 306 -2.28 7.26 6.54
C VAL A 306 -3.80 7.12 6.65
N MET A 307 -4.28 6.21 7.52
CA MET A 307 -5.72 5.99 7.71
C MET A 307 -6.45 7.26 8.19
N ILE A 308 -5.86 8.02 9.10
CA ILE A 308 -6.44 9.29 9.58
C ILE A 308 -6.36 10.37 8.50
N ASP A 309 -5.26 10.41 7.74
CA ASP A 309 -5.05 11.41 6.69
C ASP A 309 -6.07 11.31 5.54
N THR A 310 -6.74 10.16 5.35
CA THR A 310 -7.83 10.01 4.37
C THR A 310 -8.95 11.06 4.55
N LEU A 311 -9.12 11.59 5.76
CA LEU A 311 -10.12 12.61 6.06
C LEU A 311 -9.77 13.98 5.47
N ASN A 312 -8.48 14.34 5.38
CA ASN A 312 -8.04 15.62 4.83
C ASN A 312 -8.59 15.88 3.42
N PRO A 313 -8.30 15.03 2.41
CA PRO A 313 -8.82 15.25 1.06
C PRO A 313 -10.35 15.05 0.97
N ALA A 314 -10.95 14.26 1.86
CA ALA A 314 -12.39 14.08 1.91
C ALA A 314 -13.10 15.38 2.32
N PHE A 315 -12.61 16.04 3.38
CA PHE A 315 -13.13 17.34 3.81
C PHE A 315 -12.87 18.42 2.76
N THR A 316 -11.65 18.44 2.21
CA THR A 316 -11.28 19.38 1.12
C THR A 316 -12.24 19.26 -0.07
N ALA A 317 -12.54 18.03 -0.50
CA ALA A 317 -13.48 17.82 -1.61
C ALA A 317 -14.89 18.30 -1.30
N GLY A 318 -15.33 18.15 -0.05
CA GLY A 318 -16.68 18.56 0.40
C GLY A 318 -16.87 20.07 0.61
N THR A 319 -15.76 20.82 0.72
CA THR A 319 -15.80 22.26 1.01
C THR A 319 -15.42 23.16 -0.18
N GLN A 320 -15.22 22.60 -1.36
CA GLN A 320 -14.97 23.40 -2.56
C GLN A 320 -16.21 24.19 -2.99
N TRP A 321 -16.02 25.45 -3.40
CA TRP A 321 -17.09 26.35 -3.81
C TRP A 321 -17.02 26.63 -5.30
N PHE A 322 -18.13 26.43 -6.00
CA PHE A 322 -18.28 26.75 -7.42
C PHE A 322 -17.11 26.27 -8.29
N GLU A 323 -16.54 27.14 -9.09
CA GLU A 323 -15.47 26.83 -10.02
C GLU A 323 -14.08 26.82 -9.38
N ARG A 324 -13.90 27.50 -8.23
CA ARG A 324 -12.63 27.60 -7.52
C ARG A 324 -12.78 28.16 -6.11
N THR A 325 -12.11 27.53 -5.15
CA THR A 325 -11.68 28.13 -3.88
C THR A 325 -10.24 27.75 -3.60
N LEU A 326 -9.50 28.49 -2.78
CA LEU A 326 -8.06 28.27 -2.56
C LEU A 326 -7.77 27.49 -1.25
N ASP A 327 -8.76 27.15 -0.47
CA ASP A 327 -8.61 26.45 0.81
C ASP A 327 -8.04 25.03 0.67
N ASP A 328 -8.13 24.44 -0.52
CA ASP A 328 -7.52 23.16 -0.87
C ASP A 328 -5.99 23.20 -0.88
N SER A 329 -5.40 24.32 -1.30
CA SER A 329 -4.02 24.43 -1.73
C SER A 329 -3.03 24.05 -0.62
N ALA A 330 -3.14 24.63 0.55
CA ALA A 330 -2.23 24.38 1.67
C ALA A 330 -2.42 22.94 2.22
N ASN A 331 -3.67 22.50 2.38
CA ASN A 331 -3.97 21.17 2.91
C ASN A 331 -3.42 20.05 2.00
N LYS A 332 -3.73 20.09 0.71
CA LYS A 332 -3.31 19.01 -0.21
C LYS A 332 -1.80 18.95 -0.43
N ARG A 333 -1.07 20.07 -0.32
CA ARG A 333 0.40 20.09 -0.39
C ARG A 333 1.05 19.27 0.71
N ILE A 334 0.36 19.11 1.83
CA ILE A 334 0.81 18.31 2.98
C ILE A 334 0.21 16.91 2.88
N SER A 335 -1.12 16.82 2.93
CA SER A 335 -1.83 15.55 3.08
C SER A 335 -1.56 14.55 1.95
N VAL A 336 -1.65 14.97 0.69
CA VAL A 336 -1.44 14.06 -0.45
C VAL A 336 0.02 13.57 -0.50
N ALA A 337 0.99 14.47 -0.37
CA ALA A 337 2.40 14.10 -0.41
C ALA A 337 2.77 13.17 0.75
N GLU A 338 2.38 13.52 1.98
CA GLU A 338 2.72 12.72 3.16
C GLU A 338 2.00 11.37 3.21
N ALA A 339 0.77 11.26 2.67
CA ALA A 339 0.10 9.97 2.51
C ALA A 339 0.92 9.01 1.62
N PHE A 340 1.46 9.48 0.50
CA PHE A 340 2.32 8.68 -0.37
C PHE A 340 3.67 8.35 0.28
N LEU A 341 4.33 9.32 0.90
CA LEU A 341 5.60 9.11 1.60
C LEU A 341 5.45 8.08 2.73
N ALA A 342 4.36 8.16 3.49
CA ALA A 342 4.07 7.21 4.56
C ALA A 342 3.75 5.81 4.02
N THR A 343 2.96 5.70 2.94
CA THR A 343 2.63 4.42 2.31
C THR A 343 3.88 3.77 1.69
N ASP A 344 4.73 4.56 1.07
CA ASP A 344 6.03 4.10 0.56
C ASP A 344 6.91 3.53 1.69
N ALA A 345 6.99 4.24 2.81
CA ALA A 345 7.71 3.79 4.00
C ALA A 345 7.15 2.47 4.54
N ILE A 346 5.83 2.33 4.62
CA ILE A 346 5.16 1.09 5.03
C ILE A 346 5.54 -0.06 4.11
N LEU A 347 5.45 0.15 2.79
CA LEU A 347 5.75 -0.90 1.81
C LEU A 347 7.23 -1.28 1.76
N ASN A 348 8.16 -0.35 1.99
CA ASN A 348 9.57 -0.67 2.16
C ASN A 348 9.80 -1.60 3.35
N ILE A 349 9.16 -1.33 4.48
CA ILE A 349 9.26 -2.20 5.65
C ILE A 349 8.58 -3.55 5.36
N MET A 350 7.44 -3.57 4.69
CA MET A 350 6.76 -4.81 4.25
C MET A 350 7.66 -5.66 3.36
N LEU A 351 8.33 -5.08 2.37
CA LEU A 351 9.28 -5.77 1.50
C LEU A 351 10.41 -6.42 2.30
N ASN A 352 10.97 -5.69 3.25
CA ASN A 352 12.05 -6.19 4.11
C ASN A 352 11.57 -7.35 4.98
N ILE A 353 10.44 -7.19 5.69
CA ILE A 353 9.89 -8.23 6.57
C ILE A 353 9.51 -9.47 5.76
N THR A 354 8.77 -9.32 4.66
CA THR A 354 8.22 -10.46 3.90
C THR A 354 9.28 -11.27 3.18
N ASN A 355 10.41 -10.64 2.82
CA ASN A 355 11.56 -11.32 2.24
C ASN A 355 12.36 -12.15 3.27
N GLY A 356 12.16 -11.92 4.58
CA GLY A 356 13.00 -12.49 5.62
C GLY A 356 12.26 -13.07 6.84
N LEU A 357 10.95 -13.34 6.76
CA LEU A 357 10.19 -13.94 7.85
C LEU A 357 10.84 -15.22 8.40
N VAL A 358 11.04 -15.26 9.70
CA VAL A 358 11.64 -16.40 10.41
C VAL A 358 10.55 -17.23 11.05
N VAL A 359 10.47 -18.51 10.70
CA VAL A 359 9.48 -19.45 11.24
C VAL A 359 10.19 -20.45 12.15
N TYR A 360 9.59 -20.78 13.29
CA TYR A 360 10.11 -21.75 14.28
C TYR A 360 9.24 -23.03 14.32
N PRO A 361 9.46 -24.00 13.41
CA PRO A 361 8.58 -25.16 13.26
C PRO A 361 8.43 -26.01 14.52
N LYS A 362 9.51 -26.15 15.32
CA LYS A 362 9.48 -26.91 16.56
C LYS A 362 8.61 -26.25 17.64
N VAL A 363 8.62 -24.92 17.72
CA VAL A 363 7.76 -24.17 18.65
C VAL A 363 6.31 -24.30 18.23
N ILE A 364 6.01 -24.11 16.95
CA ILE A 364 4.66 -24.27 16.38
C ILE A 364 4.13 -25.68 16.68
N ARG A 365 4.92 -26.74 16.40
CA ARG A 365 4.52 -28.12 16.67
C ARG A 365 4.28 -28.37 18.15
N ALA A 366 5.14 -27.88 19.04
CA ALA A 366 4.94 -28.05 20.48
C ALA A 366 3.65 -27.38 20.98
N ARG A 367 3.30 -26.21 20.45
CA ARG A 367 2.02 -25.53 20.77
C ARG A 367 0.82 -26.29 20.22
N VAL A 368 0.91 -26.78 18.98
CA VAL A 368 -0.14 -27.61 18.38
C VAL A 368 -0.39 -28.85 19.22
N MET A 369 0.64 -29.57 19.63
CA MET A 369 0.52 -30.83 20.38
C MET A 369 -0.12 -30.65 21.77
N LYS A 370 -0.03 -29.45 22.37
CA LYS A 370 -0.72 -29.14 23.64
C LYS A 370 -2.23 -29.01 23.47
N GLU A 371 -2.71 -28.55 22.35
CA GLU A 371 -4.12 -28.28 22.09
C GLU A 371 -4.79 -29.39 21.25
N LEU A 372 -4.03 -30.17 20.51
CA LEU A 372 -4.54 -31.18 19.59
C LEU A 372 -5.43 -32.25 20.27
N PRO A 373 -5.15 -32.70 21.50
CA PRO A 373 -6.06 -33.63 22.18
C PRO A 373 -7.50 -33.16 22.26
N PHE A 374 -7.73 -31.87 22.53
CA PHE A 374 -9.08 -31.31 22.54
C PHE A 374 -9.72 -31.28 21.14
N MET A 375 -8.96 -31.02 20.12
CA MET A 375 -9.43 -30.96 18.72
C MET A 375 -9.72 -32.34 18.15
N ALA A 376 -9.03 -33.40 18.67
CA ALA A 376 -9.19 -34.77 18.23
C ALA A 376 -10.39 -35.50 18.92
N THR A 377 -11.03 -34.86 19.87
CA THR A 377 -12.14 -35.49 20.66
C THR A 377 -13.27 -36.00 19.77
N GLU A 378 -13.63 -35.30 18.70
CA GLU A 378 -14.66 -35.77 17.78
C GLU A 378 -14.25 -37.06 17.08
N ASN A 379 -13.03 -37.17 16.60
CA ASN A 379 -12.51 -38.35 15.93
C ASN A 379 -12.45 -39.53 16.90
N ILE A 380 -11.98 -39.30 18.13
CA ILE A 380 -11.94 -40.32 19.19
C ILE A 380 -13.35 -40.81 19.51
N MET A 381 -14.31 -39.91 19.65
CA MET A 381 -15.72 -40.26 19.89
C MET A 381 -16.29 -41.11 18.75
N MET A 382 -16.06 -40.69 17.48
CA MET A 382 -16.58 -41.44 16.33
C MET A 382 -16.00 -42.86 16.25
N ASP A 383 -14.72 -43.03 16.56
CA ASP A 383 -14.10 -44.35 16.63
C ASP A 383 -14.75 -45.25 17.68
N ALA A 384 -15.01 -44.70 18.85
CA ALA A 384 -15.72 -45.43 19.92
C ALA A 384 -17.16 -45.79 19.52
N VAL A 385 -17.85 -44.91 18.80
CA VAL A 385 -19.18 -45.18 18.23
C VAL A 385 -19.12 -46.32 17.21
N MET A 386 -18.12 -46.33 16.33
CA MET A 386 -17.93 -47.42 15.39
C MET A 386 -17.61 -48.77 16.03
N LYS A 387 -17.07 -48.78 17.24
CA LYS A 387 -16.84 -49.96 18.09
C LYS A 387 -18.10 -50.37 18.88
N GLY A 388 -19.23 -49.65 18.72
CA GLY A 388 -20.52 -49.97 19.34
C GLY A 388 -20.94 -49.07 20.51
N GLY A 389 -20.19 -48.03 20.80
CA GLY A 389 -20.49 -47.04 21.85
C GLY A 389 -21.70 -46.16 21.55
N ASN A 390 -22.38 -45.64 22.56
CA ASN A 390 -23.47 -44.70 22.42
C ASN A 390 -22.94 -43.27 22.24
N ARG A 391 -23.22 -42.67 21.09
CA ARG A 391 -22.73 -41.33 20.75
C ARG A 391 -23.08 -40.26 21.80
N GLN A 392 -24.29 -40.28 22.36
CA GLN A 392 -24.72 -39.24 23.29
C GLN A 392 -24.01 -39.36 24.65
N GLU A 393 -23.84 -40.58 25.11
CA GLU A 393 -23.12 -40.88 26.37
C GLU A 393 -21.63 -40.54 26.21
N LEU A 394 -21.00 -40.92 25.10
CA LEU A 394 -19.60 -40.61 24.81
C LEU A 394 -19.37 -39.10 24.69
N HIS A 395 -20.29 -38.37 24.06
CA HIS A 395 -20.22 -36.92 23.99
C HIS A 395 -20.22 -36.27 25.39
N GLU A 396 -21.12 -36.70 26.27
CA GLU A 396 -21.17 -36.17 27.64
C GLU A 396 -19.90 -36.50 28.43
N LYS A 397 -19.37 -37.70 28.28
CA LYS A 397 -18.10 -38.10 28.88
C LYS A 397 -16.92 -37.29 28.39
N ILE A 398 -16.82 -37.07 27.07
CA ILE A 398 -15.77 -36.15 26.49
C ILE A 398 -15.90 -34.76 27.09
N ARG A 399 -17.11 -34.22 27.21
CA ARG A 399 -17.33 -32.91 27.82
C ARG A 399 -16.79 -32.89 29.28
N GLN A 400 -17.09 -33.91 30.08
CA GLN A 400 -16.64 -34.03 31.48
C GLN A 400 -15.12 -34.17 31.56
N HIS A 401 -14.51 -35.06 30.77
CA HIS A 401 -13.06 -35.24 30.72
C HIS A 401 -12.33 -33.95 30.23
N SER A 402 -12.89 -33.28 29.24
CA SER A 402 -12.33 -32.01 28.75
C SER A 402 -12.36 -30.88 29.77
N ILE A 403 -13.46 -30.78 30.54
CA ILE A 403 -13.55 -29.82 31.65
C ILE A 403 -12.52 -30.13 32.72
N ALA A 404 -12.39 -31.43 33.11
CA ALA A 404 -11.43 -31.86 34.12
C ALA A 404 -9.97 -31.59 33.67
N ALA A 405 -9.62 -31.96 32.44
CA ALA A 405 -8.30 -31.64 31.88
C ALA A 405 -8.05 -30.12 31.79
N GLY A 406 -9.07 -29.34 31.42
CA GLY A 406 -9.00 -27.88 31.42
C GLY A 406 -8.73 -27.27 32.81
N LYS A 407 -9.23 -27.89 33.89
CA LYS A 407 -8.90 -27.47 35.25
C LYS A 407 -7.44 -27.75 35.61
N VAL A 408 -6.92 -28.93 35.26
CA VAL A 408 -5.51 -29.25 35.47
C VAL A 408 -4.61 -28.22 34.82
N ILE A 409 -4.90 -27.85 33.57
CA ILE A 409 -4.12 -26.85 32.85
C ILE A 409 -4.22 -25.44 33.47
N LYS A 410 -5.46 -25.00 33.81
CA LYS A 410 -5.73 -23.61 34.19
C LYS A 410 -5.61 -23.31 35.68
N GLU A 411 -6.03 -24.25 36.52
CA GLU A 411 -6.05 -24.06 37.98
C GLU A 411 -4.78 -24.61 38.63
N GLU A 412 -4.24 -25.73 38.11
CA GLU A 412 -3.09 -26.41 38.73
C GLU A 412 -1.76 -26.13 37.96
N GLY A 413 -1.83 -25.54 36.76
CA GLY A 413 -0.65 -25.31 35.91
C GLY A 413 -0.01 -26.61 35.39
N GLY A 414 -0.77 -27.69 35.36
CA GLY A 414 -0.32 -29.02 34.93
C GLY A 414 -0.36 -29.21 33.40
N GLU A 415 0.11 -30.35 32.95
CA GLU A 415 0.05 -30.75 31.54
C GLU A 415 -1.38 -31.28 31.19
N ASN A 416 -1.72 -31.23 29.90
CA ASN A 416 -2.97 -31.72 29.37
C ASN A 416 -3.07 -33.25 29.51
N ASP A 417 -3.91 -33.75 30.42
CA ASP A 417 -4.09 -35.16 30.70
C ASP A 417 -5.36 -35.78 30.05
N LEU A 418 -5.96 -35.09 29.07
CA LEU A 418 -7.19 -35.51 28.42
C LEU A 418 -7.07 -36.92 27.80
N VAL A 419 -5.94 -37.20 27.16
CA VAL A 419 -5.68 -38.52 26.53
C VAL A 419 -5.69 -39.65 27.60
N ASP A 420 -5.02 -39.41 28.73
CA ASP A 420 -4.96 -40.35 29.82
C ASP A 420 -6.36 -40.60 30.44
N ARG A 421 -7.18 -39.56 30.59
CA ARG A 421 -8.56 -39.65 31.08
C ARG A 421 -9.46 -40.47 30.17
N ILE A 422 -9.40 -40.21 28.86
CA ILE A 422 -10.19 -40.92 27.87
C ILE A 422 -9.74 -42.38 27.76
N ALA A 423 -8.44 -42.66 27.78
CA ALA A 423 -7.89 -44.00 27.71
C ALA A 423 -8.25 -44.85 28.98
N ALA A 424 -8.40 -44.21 30.14
CA ALA A 424 -8.80 -44.88 31.37
C ALA A 424 -10.33 -45.15 31.47
N ASP A 425 -11.14 -44.54 30.60
CA ASP A 425 -12.61 -44.74 30.59
C ASP A 425 -12.95 -45.89 29.63
N PRO A 426 -13.46 -47.03 30.16
CA PRO A 426 -13.71 -48.23 29.37
C PRO A 426 -14.74 -48.06 28.26
N ASP A 427 -15.61 -47.05 28.33
CA ASP A 427 -16.66 -46.82 27.34
C ASP A 427 -16.09 -46.38 25.99
N PHE A 428 -14.86 -45.85 25.96
CA PHE A 428 -14.19 -45.46 24.72
C PHE A 428 -13.53 -46.64 23.99
N MET A 429 -13.37 -47.78 24.65
CA MET A 429 -12.83 -49.01 24.05
C MET A 429 -11.52 -48.74 23.26
N THR A 430 -10.64 -47.92 23.81
CA THR A 430 -9.38 -47.48 23.18
C THR A 430 -8.25 -47.45 24.20
N THR A 431 -7.01 -47.52 23.72
CA THR A 431 -5.82 -47.35 24.57
C THR A 431 -5.17 -46.00 24.34
N LYS A 432 -4.28 -45.61 25.25
CA LYS A 432 -3.50 -44.37 25.10
C LYS A 432 -2.71 -44.35 23.79
N GLU A 433 -2.06 -45.48 23.46
CA GLU A 433 -1.27 -45.65 22.27
C GLU A 433 -2.11 -45.50 20.99
N GLU A 434 -3.34 -46.02 20.97
CA GLU A 434 -4.28 -45.88 19.85
C GLU A 434 -4.71 -44.40 19.67
N ILE A 435 -4.92 -43.65 20.76
CA ILE A 435 -5.26 -42.23 20.71
C ILE A 435 -4.04 -41.44 20.18
N GLU A 436 -2.86 -41.65 20.80
CA GLU A 436 -1.64 -40.94 20.42
C GLU A 436 -1.25 -41.16 18.95
N ALA A 437 -1.46 -42.38 18.43
CA ALA A 437 -1.23 -42.67 17.02
C ALA A 437 -2.11 -41.86 16.04
N LYS A 438 -3.22 -41.31 16.52
CA LYS A 438 -4.13 -40.45 15.74
C LYS A 438 -3.83 -38.95 15.87
N LEU A 439 -3.03 -38.56 16.87
CA LEU A 439 -2.66 -37.17 17.09
C LEU A 439 -1.57 -36.70 16.09
N ILE A 440 -1.87 -36.82 14.80
CA ILE A 440 -1.02 -36.38 13.69
C ILE A 440 -1.57 -35.05 13.19
N PRO A 441 -0.90 -33.91 13.47
CA PRO A 441 -1.42 -32.57 13.16
C PRO A 441 -1.85 -32.39 11.70
N GLU A 442 -1.13 -33.03 10.77
CA GLU A 442 -1.35 -32.95 9.33
C GLU A 442 -2.77 -33.42 8.92
N ASN A 443 -3.37 -34.33 9.71
CA ASN A 443 -4.71 -34.86 9.44
C ASN A 443 -5.84 -33.89 9.87
N TYR A 444 -5.52 -32.80 10.57
CA TYR A 444 -6.50 -31.86 11.13
C TYR A 444 -6.50 -30.49 10.43
N THR A 445 -5.77 -30.34 9.34
CA THR A 445 -5.65 -29.06 8.61
C THR A 445 -6.71 -28.85 7.52
N GLY A 446 -7.60 -29.83 7.36
CA GLY A 446 -8.65 -29.80 6.32
C GLY A 446 -8.07 -29.60 4.92
N ARG A 447 -8.60 -28.63 4.21
CA ARG A 447 -8.18 -28.27 2.85
C ARG A 447 -7.14 -27.14 2.78
N SER A 448 -6.45 -26.81 3.88
CA SER A 448 -5.56 -25.66 3.94
C SER A 448 -4.52 -25.65 2.80
N ALA A 449 -3.78 -26.73 2.60
CA ALA A 449 -2.75 -26.83 1.58
C ALA A 449 -3.31 -26.68 0.14
N SER A 450 -4.41 -27.36 -0.18
CA SER A 450 -5.03 -27.27 -1.50
C SER A 450 -5.65 -25.88 -1.76
N GLN A 451 -6.14 -25.21 -0.73
CA GLN A 451 -6.61 -23.82 -0.83
C GLN A 451 -5.48 -22.84 -1.11
N VAL A 452 -4.31 -23.02 -0.47
CA VAL A 452 -3.11 -22.22 -0.78
C VAL A 452 -2.74 -22.37 -2.25
N THR A 453 -2.59 -23.61 -2.71
CA THR A 453 -2.22 -23.89 -4.12
C THR A 453 -3.22 -23.26 -5.08
N ALA A 454 -4.53 -23.46 -4.85
CA ALA A 454 -5.57 -22.91 -5.70
C ALA A 454 -5.58 -21.38 -5.72
N PHE A 455 -5.35 -20.72 -4.58
CA PHE A 455 -5.27 -19.26 -4.48
C PHE A 455 -4.04 -18.71 -5.21
N LEU A 456 -2.88 -19.33 -5.01
CA LEU A 456 -1.67 -18.93 -5.71
C LEU A 456 -1.84 -19.07 -7.24
N ASP A 457 -2.36 -20.19 -7.71
CA ASP A 457 -2.48 -20.46 -9.14
C ASP A 457 -3.50 -19.55 -9.83
N ARG A 458 -4.65 -19.30 -9.19
CA ARG A 458 -5.80 -18.59 -9.80
C ARG A 458 -5.74 -17.08 -9.61
N CYS A 459 -5.20 -16.61 -8.49
CA CYS A 459 -5.28 -15.21 -8.12
C CYS A 459 -3.92 -14.50 -8.18
N ILE A 460 -2.86 -15.14 -7.70
CA ILE A 460 -1.56 -14.47 -7.54
C ILE A 460 -0.66 -14.62 -8.75
N LYS A 461 -0.48 -15.84 -9.28
CA LYS A 461 0.39 -16.07 -10.46
C LYS A 461 0.02 -15.18 -11.66
N PRO A 462 -1.26 -14.97 -12.02
CA PRO A 462 -1.61 -14.06 -13.10
C PRO A 462 -1.16 -12.62 -12.86
N VAL A 463 -1.26 -12.15 -11.61
CA VAL A 463 -0.78 -10.81 -11.22
C VAL A 463 0.74 -10.71 -11.38
N LEU A 464 1.48 -11.70 -10.87
CA LEU A 464 2.94 -11.72 -10.95
C LEU A 464 3.42 -11.82 -12.41
N GLU A 465 2.79 -12.64 -13.24
CA GLU A 465 3.14 -12.76 -14.67
C GLU A 465 2.87 -11.46 -15.44
N LYS A 466 1.74 -10.79 -15.18
CA LYS A 466 1.42 -9.48 -15.75
C LYS A 466 2.49 -8.42 -15.40
N ASN A 467 3.13 -8.55 -14.24
CA ASN A 467 4.04 -7.57 -13.67
C ASN A 467 5.50 -8.10 -13.57
N LYS A 468 5.86 -9.11 -14.34
CA LYS A 468 7.18 -9.78 -14.27
C LYS A 468 8.38 -8.83 -14.39
N ASP A 469 8.24 -7.76 -15.16
CA ASP A 469 9.31 -6.81 -15.44
C ASP A 469 9.69 -5.95 -14.22
N VAL A 470 8.85 -5.91 -13.18
CA VAL A 470 9.07 -5.14 -11.96
C VAL A 470 9.31 -6.00 -10.72
N LEU A 471 9.40 -7.33 -10.89
CA LEU A 471 9.66 -8.24 -9.78
C LEU A 471 11.12 -8.24 -9.35
N GLY A 472 11.36 -8.62 -8.09
CA GLY A 472 12.71 -8.77 -7.50
C GLY A 472 13.19 -7.52 -6.76
N GLU A 473 12.33 -6.54 -6.54
CA GLU A 473 12.66 -5.37 -5.71
C GLU A 473 12.93 -5.79 -4.27
N LYS A 474 14.03 -5.26 -3.72
CA LYS A 474 14.41 -5.41 -2.32
C LYS A 474 14.50 -4.03 -1.68
N ALA A 475 14.00 -3.91 -0.47
CA ALA A 475 14.14 -2.68 0.29
C ALA A 475 15.27 -2.81 1.31
N GLU A 476 16.21 -1.86 1.27
CA GLU A 476 17.14 -1.60 2.35
C GLU A 476 16.53 -0.55 3.27
N LEU A 477 16.54 -0.83 4.57
CA LEU A 477 16.01 0.09 5.57
C LEU A 477 17.17 0.89 6.16
N SER A 478 17.02 2.19 6.21
CA SER A 478 17.99 3.08 6.86
C SER A 478 17.90 3.03 8.40
N VAL A 479 16.75 2.62 8.94
CA VAL A 479 16.47 2.56 10.39
C VAL A 479 15.52 1.42 10.74
#